data_a61ffa8e2feb0980d42b48acf1c0dd01
#
_entry.id   a61ffa8e2feb0980d42b48acf1c0dd01
#
_cell.length_a   1.000
_cell.length_b   1.000
_cell.length_c   1.000
_cell.angle_alpha   90.00
_cell.angle_beta   90.00
_cell.angle_gamma   90.00
#
_symmetry.space_group_name_H-M   'P 1'
#
loop_
_entity.id
_entity.type
_entity.pdbx_description
1 polymer ?
#
loop_
_entity_poly.entity_id
_entity_poly.type
_entity_poly.pdbx_seq_one_letter_code
_entity_poly.pdbx_strand_id
1 'polypeptide(L)'
;LGCLIHGLSIVADSFVAIDQFLKDRPLEAERLLCALKTDFKDDEDLRQYLRSCPKFGNAIESVDREAKAVADRISALIAAKRNYLGNPFRPDWSTPSTHLLYGHWVGATPDGRQAREMLGYGLDPLYGEAQSGLGLRVLSGAQLPYKAMNGGYASHFGINPGQFRGKTLADKGLEFQRKVVAPLFTNGPDGEPGPFYLYVNVTTPDTLRQVLANPKEHAPSGIYIMRIHGTF
;
A
#
# COMPACT_ATOMS: atom_id res chain seq x y z
N LEU A 1 -7.76 22.71 -3.63
CA LEU A 1 -6.42 22.26 -3.17
C LEU A 1 -6.51 20.84 -2.66
N GLY A 2 -5.69 19.90 -3.21
CA GLY A 2 -5.47 18.56 -2.69
C GLY A 2 -4.51 18.62 -1.49
N CYS A 3 -4.77 17.77 -0.50
CA CYS A 3 -3.84 17.50 0.60
C CYS A 3 -3.30 16.09 0.41
N LEU A 4 -2.04 15.96 0.00
CA LEU A 4 -1.38 14.68 -0.25
C LEU A 4 -1.21 13.88 1.04
N ILE A 5 -1.55 12.60 0.99
CA ILE A 5 -1.49 11.67 2.11
C ILE A 5 -0.71 10.43 1.69
N HIS A 6 0.15 9.95 2.58
CA HIS A 6 1.00 8.79 2.38
C HIS A 6 0.85 7.78 3.50
N GLY A 7 1.18 6.53 3.22
CA GLY A 7 1.40 5.51 4.23
C GLY A 7 0.14 4.94 4.86
N LEU A 8 -0.98 4.90 4.15
CA LEU A 8 -2.21 4.29 4.64
C LEU A 8 -1.99 2.87 5.17
N SER A 9 -1.35 2.02 4.36
CA SER A 9 -1.07 0.64 4.73
C SER A 9 -0.22 0.52 6.00
N ILE A 10 0.84 1.33 6.10
CA ILE A 10 1.73 1.31 7.27
C ILE A 10 0.97 1.66 8.55
N VAL A 11 0.07 2.65 8.49
CA VAL A 11 -0.72 3.05 9.66
C VAL A 11 -1.72 1.96 10.05
N ALA A 12 -2.44 1.39 9.09
CA ALA A 12 -3.38 0.31 9.34
C ALA A 12 -2.67 -0.96 9.88
N ASP A 13 -1.60 -1.36 9.23
CA ASP A 13 -0.77 -2.50 9.64
C ASP A 13 -0.19 -2.29 11.04
N SER A 14 0.26 -1.06 11.35
CA SER A 14 0.77 -0.70 12.66
C SER A 14 -0.28 -0.80 13.76
N PHE A 15 -1.50 -0.33 13.52
CA PHE A 15 -2.57 -0.44 14.52
C PHE A 15 -2.92 -1.90 14.79
N VAL A 16 -3.03 -2.73 13.75
CA VAL A 16 -3.28 -4.16 13.90
C VAL A 16 -2.14 -4.86 14.63
N ALA A 17 -0.88 -4.53 14.29
CA ALA A 17 0.28 -5.10 14.95
C ALA A 17 0.37 -4.70 16.44
N ILE A 18 0.09 -3.45 16.78
CA ILE A 18 0.02 -2.98 18.18
C ILE A 18 -1.07 -3.73 18.95
N ASP A 19 -2.28 -3.80 18.38
CA ASP A 19 -3.41 -4.45 19.03
C ASP A 19 -3.11 -5.95 19.28
N GLN A 20 -2.54 -6.64 18.31
CA GLN A 20 -2.15 -8.03 18.45
C GLN A 20 -1.01 -8.19 19.46
N PHE A 21 0.02 -7.36 19.39
CA PHE A 21 1.15 -7.39 20.30
C PHE A 21 0.71 -7.20 21.76
N LEU A 22 -0.14 -6.21 22.03
CA LEU A 22 -0.63 -5.94 23.39
C LEU A 22 -1.59 -7.02 23.91
N LYS A 23 -2.28 -7.74 23.04
CA LYS A 23 -3.07 -8.92 23.42
C LYS A 23 -2.18 -10.11 23.79
N ASP A 24 -1.15 -10.37 22.99
CA ASP A 24 -0.25 -11.50 23.18
C ASP A 24 0.76 -11.27 24.32
N ARG A 25 1.15 -9.99 24.53
CA ARG A 25 2.22 -9.57 25.46
C ARG A 25 1.82 -8.29 26.23
N PRO A 26 0.79 -8.33 27.06
CA PRO A 26 0.19 -7.13 27.68
C PRO A 26 1.13 -6.34 28.60
N LEU A 27 2.21 -6.98 29.10
CA LEU A 27 3.18 -6.33 29.99
C LEU A 27 4.43 -5.78 29.26
N GLU A 28 4.50 -5.94 27.93
CA GLU A 28 5.71 -5.58 27.16
C GLU A 28 5.54 -4.29 26.34
N ALA A 29 4.58 -3.42 26.65
CA ALA A 29 4.36 -2.18 25.92
C ALA A 29 5.60 -1.29 25.84
N GLU A 30 6.38 -1.20 26.93
CA GLU A 30 7.63 -0.43 26.97
C GLU A 30 8.71 -1.02 26.06
N ARG A 31 8.75 -2.35 25.90
CA ARG A 31 9.66 -3.04 24.97
C ARG A 31 9.39 -2.57 23.52
N LEU A 32 8.12 -2.50 23.11
CA LEU A 32 7.75 -1.99 21.79
C LEU A 32 8.22 -0.55 21.59
N LEU A 33 8.00 0.32 22.57
CA LEU A 33 8.44 1.72 22.50
C LEU A 33 9.97 1.86 22.44
N CYS A 34 10.70 1.05 23.19
CA CYS A 34 12.16 1.01 23.13
C CYS A 34 12.65 0.51 21.77
N ALA A 35 12.10 -0.57 21.26
CA ALA A 35 12.47 -1.14 19.97
C ALA A 35 12.24 -0.14 18.82
N LEU A 36 11.12 0.59 18.81
CA LEU A 36 10.86 1.64 17.83
C LEU A 36 11.86 2.80 17.92
N LYS A 37 12.23 3.22 19.12
CA LYS A 37 13.23 4.29 19.33
C LYS A 37 14.64 3.90 18.87
N THR A 38 14.98 2.62 18.99
CA THR A 38 16.31 2.08 18.62
C THR A 38 16.35 1.48 17.21
N ASP A 39 15.27 1.64 16.43
CA ASP A 39 15.13 1.05 15.08
C ASP A 39 15.32 -0.47 15.10
N PHE A 40 14.77 -1.13 16.12
CA PHE A 40 14.86 -2.57 16.36
C PHE A 40 16.30 -3.13 16.48
N LYS A 41 17.29 -2.26 16.73
CA LYS A 41 18.72 -2.62 16.69
C LYS A 41 19.06 -3.85 17.53
N ASP A 42 18.41 -3.96 18.69
CA ASP A 42 18.70 -5.03 19.66
C ASP A 42 17.49 -5.96 19.86
N ASP A 43 16.47 -5.89 18.99
CA ASP A 43 15.23 -6.64 19.13
C ASP A 43 14.65 -7.08 17.77
N GLU A 44 15.47 -7.79 17.00
CA GLU A 44 15.06 -8.34 15.70
C GLU A 44 13.92 -9.37 15.84
N ASP A 45 13.85 -10.10 16.94
CA ASP A 45 12.77 -11.06 17.20
C ASP A 45 11.42 -10.35 17.30
N LEU A 46 11.37 -9.20 17.98
CA LEU A 46 10.17 -8.38 18.03
C LEU A 46 9.83 -7.81 16.65
N ARG A 47 10.83 -7.36 15.90
CA ARG A 47 10.61 -6.87 14.54
C ARG A 47 10.00 -7.94 13.64
N GLN A 48 10.51 -9.16 13.69
CA GLN A 48 9.97 -10.30 12.91
C GLN A 48 8.55 -10.66 13.36
N TYR A 49 8.28 -10.62 14.65
CA TYR A 49 6.92 -10.80 15.16
C TYR A 49 5.97 -9.75 14.56
N LEU A 50 6.32 -8.46 14.61
CA LEU A 50 5.51 -7.37 14.07
C LEU A 50 5.33 -7.49 12.54
N ARG A 51 6.36 -7.92 11.83
CA ARG A 51 6.26 -8.21 10.40
C ARG A 51 5.35 -9.39 10.08
N SER A 52 5.25 -10.37 10.96
CA SER A 52 4.36 -11.52 10.80
C SER A 52 2.88 -11.21 11.09
N CYS A 53 2.58 -10.08 11.71
CA CYS A 53 1.20 -9.64 11.93
C CYS A 53 0.47 -9.43 10.60
N PRO A 54 -0.87 -9.51 10.58
CA PRO A 54 -1.67 -9.28 9.38
C PRO A 54 -1.31 -7.96 8.68
N LYS A 55 -1.25 -7.99 7.34
CA LYS A 55 -0.88 -6.86 6.49
C LYS A 55 -1.96 -6.56 5.46
N PHE A 56 -2.18 -5.28 5.19
CA PHE A 56 -3.06 -4.81 4.13
C PHE A 56 -2.65 -5.33 2.75
N GLY A 57 -3.63 -5.61 1.90
CA GLY A 57 -3.38 -6.14 0.56
C GLY A 57 -3.43 -7.66 0.46
N ASN A 58 -3.83 -8.36 1.53
CA ASN A 58 -3.94 -9.82 1.59
C ASN A 58 -5.37 -10.32 1.81
N ALA A 59 -6.37 -9.45 1.66
CA ALA A 59 -7.80 -9.71 1.92
C ALA A 59 -8.05 -10.25 3.33
N ILE A 60 -7.40 -9.66 4.33
CA ILE A 60 -7.58 -9.99 5.75
C ILE A 60 -8.52 -8.94 6.33
N GLU A 61 -9.73 -9.37 6.71
CA GLU A 61 -10.82 -8.47 7.13
C GLU A 61 -10.43 -7.48 8.23
N SER A 62 -9.66 -7.90 9.23
CA SER A 62 -9.24 -7.02 10.34
C SER A 62 -8.41 -5.84 9.86
N VAL A 63 -7.48 -6.06 8.94
CA VAL A 63 -6.60 -5.03 8.39
C VAL A 63 -7.32 -4.17 7.36
N ASP A 64 -8.11 -4.79 6.48
CA ASP A 64 -8.86 -4.07 5.45
C ASP A 64 -9.87 -3.10 6.09
N ARG A 65 -10.54 -3.55 7.18
CA ARG A 65 -11.44 -2.69 7.97
C ARG A 65 -10.69 -1.54 8.65
N GLU A 66 -9.50 -1.80 9.19
CA GLU A 66 -8.68 -0.75 9.81
C GLU A 66 -8.18 0.26 8.76
N ALA A 67 -7.71 -0.21 7.61
CA ALA A 67 -7.31 0.66 6.50
C ALA A 67 -8.48 1.55 6.04
N LYS A 68 -9.67 0.98 5.89
CA LYS A 68 -10.88 1.74 5.58
C LYS A 68 -11.18 2.79 6.64
N ALA A 69 -11.14 2.43 7.92
CA ALA A 69 -11.45 3.34 9.03
C ALA A 69 -10.45 4.50 9.12
N VAL A 70 -9.15 4.23 8.95
CA VAL A 70 -8.08 5.25 8.88
C VAL A 70 -8.32 6.19 7.71
N ALA A 71 -8.60 5.65 6.53
CA ALA A 71 -8.85 6.43 5.33
C ALA A 71 -10.09 7.33 5.46
N ASP A 72 -11.20 6.80 5.96
CA ASP A 72 -12.43 7.56 6.23
C ASP A 72 -12.17 8.70 7.21
N ARG A 73 -11.52 8.40 8.34
CA ARG A 73 -11.26 9.38 9.39
C ARG A 73 -10.36 10.53 8.93
N ILE A 74 -9.24 10.20 8.28
CA ILE A 74 -8.30 11.21 7.78
C ILE A 74 -8.95 12.04 6.69
N SER A 75 -9.68 11.41 5.76
CA SER A 75 -10.39 12.11 4.69
C SER A 75 -11.43 13.09 5.25
N ALA A 76 -12.21 12.69 6.24
CA ALA A 76 -13.18 13.55 6.90
C ALA A 76 -12.52 14.75 7.62
N LEU A 77 -11.41 14.52 8.33
CA LEU A 77 -10.67 15.57 9.02
C LEU A 77 -10.11 16.62 8.05
N ILE A 78 -9.61 16.20 6.88
CA ILE A 78 -9.09 17.09 5.84
C ILE A 78 -10.25 17.85 5.18
N ALA A 79 -11.32 17.16 4.79
CA ALA A 79 -12.48 17.76 4.14
C ALA A 79 -13.19 18.82 5.04
N ALA A 80 -13.08 18.68 6.36
CA ALA A 80 -13.62 19.66 7.31
C ALA A 80 -12.82 20.96 7.35
N LYS A 81 -11.57 21.00 6.84
CA LYS A 81 -10.74 22.20 6.81
C LYS A 81 -11.04 23.05 5.59
N ARG A 82 -10.92 24.37 5.76
CA ARG A 82 -11.15 25.35 4.71
C ARG A 82 -9.87 26.10 4.39
N ASN A 83 -9.64 26.37 3.11
CA ASN A 83 -8.58 27.27 2.68
C ASN A 83 -9.00 28.75 2.87
N TYR A 84 -8.10 29.68 2.55
CA TYR A 84 -8.33 31.10 2.71
C TYR A 84 -9.47 31.66 1.82
N LEU A 85 -9.88 30.92 0.78
CA LEU A 85 -11.03 31.24 -0.08
C LEU A 85 -12.34 30.61 0.41
N GLY A 86 -12.34 29.95 1.57
CA GLY A 86 -13.51 29.27 2.11
C GLY A 86 -13.82 27.89 1.50
N ASN A 87 -13.03 27.41 0.54
CA ASN A 87 -13.22 26.08 -0.08
C ASN A 87 -12.66 24.96 0.78
N PRO A 88 -13.29 23.76 0.81
CA PRO A 88 -12.73 22.61 1.54
C PRO A 88 -11.43 22.14 0.89
N PHE A 89 -10.55 21.58 1.73
CA PHE A 89 -9.46 20.76 1.22
C PHE A 89 -9.98 19.41 0.73
N ARG A 90 -9.31 18.82 -0.25
CA ARG A 90 -9.63 17.51 -0.79
C ARG A 90 -8.56 16.49 -0.34
N PRO A 91 -8.96 15.41 0.34
CA PRO A 91 -8.02 14.34 0.66
C PRO A 91 -7.50 13.68 -0.62
N ASP A 92 -6.20 13.70 -0.80
CA ASP A 92 -5.51 13.21 -1.98
C ASP A 92 -4.55 12.07 -1.59
N TRP A 93 -4.96 10.86 -1.90
CA TRP A 93 -4.22 9.63 -1.62
C TRP A 93 -3.37 9.17 -2.81
N SER A 94 -3.14 10.04 -3.76
CA SER A 94 -2.25 9.83 -4.88
C SER A 94 -0.86 10.34 -4.53
N THR A 95 0.07 9.44 -4.39
CA THR A 95 1.45 9.79 -4.07
C THR A 95 2.32 9.57 -5.29
N PRO A 96 2.91 10.61 -5.89
CA PRO A 96 4.01 10.42 -6.83
C PRO A 96 5.23 9.84 -6.11
N SER A 97 6.44 10.08 -6.43
CA SER A 97 7.65 9.43 -5.86
C SER A 97 8.02 9.85 -4.42
N THR A 98 7.25 10.71 -3.76
CA THR A 98 7.61 11.31 -2.46
C THR A 98 7.58 10.35 -1.26
N HIS A 99 6.97 9.17 -1.41
CA HIS A 99 6.99 8.11 -0.38
C HIS A 99 8.42 7.67 0.01
N LEU A 100 9.38 7.73 -0.91
CA LEU A 100 10.79 7.47 -0.65
C LEU A 100 11.39 8.56 0.25
N LEU A 101 11.16 9.83 -0.13
CA LEU A 101 11.69 10.98 0.57
C LEU A 101 11.14 11.06 1.99
N TYR A 102 9.83 10.92 2.15
CA TYR A 102 9.22 10.92 3.47
C TYR A 102 9.61 9.69 4.29
N GLY A 103 9.75 8.53 3.68
CA GLY A 103 10.26 7.33 4.35
C GLY A 103 11.63 7.54 4.97
N HIS A 104 12.50 8.32 4.31
CA HIS A 104 13.82 8.65 4.84
C HIS A 104 13.78 9.44 6.16
N TRP A 105 12.74 10.24 6.38
CA TRP A 105 12.61 11.04 7.60
C TRP A 105 11.75 10.38 8.69
N VAL A 106 11.04 9.31 8.36
CA VAL A 106 10.20 8.59 9.31
C VAL A 106 11.00 7.48 9.99
N GLY A 107 10.95 7.45 11.32
CA GLY A 107 11.55 6.40 12.14
C GLY A 107 10.92 5.03 11.91
N ALA A 108 11.35 4.04 12.69
CA ALA A 108 10.74 2.73 12.72
C ALA A 108 9.24 2.78 13.02
N THR A 109 8.46 1.86 12.45
CA THR A 109 7.01 1.81 12.62
C THR A 109 6.56 0.46 13.19
N PRO A 110 5.43 0.41 13.92
CA PRO A 110 4.98 -0.81 14.62
C PRO A 110 4.61 -1.98 13.72
N ASP A 111 4.47 -1.79 12.42
CA ASP A 111 4.33 -2.86 11.43
C ASP A 111 5.62 -3.64 11.15
N GLY A 112 6.75 -3.22 11.77
CA GLY A 112 8.08 -3.80 11.63
C GLY A 112 8.95 -3.16 10.55
N ARG A 113 8.50 -2.02 9.93
CA ARG A 113 9.31 -1.22 9.01
C ARG A 113 10.43 -0.50 9.77
N GLN A 114 11.64 -0.55 9.27
CA GLN A 114 12.77 0.16 9.86
C GLN A 114 12.80 1.65 9.44
N ALA A 115 13.56 2.43 10.21
CA ALA A 115 13.81 3.83 9.88
C ALA A 115 14.45 3.94 8.48
N ARG A 116 14.10 5.00 7.77
CA ARG A 116 14.60 5.31 6.41
C ARG A 116 14.17 4.37 5.29
N GLU A 117 13.45 3.30 5.59
CA GLU A 117 12.77 2.52 4.54
C GLU A 117 11.63 3.32 3.93
N MET A 118 11.29 3.00 2.68
CA MET A 118 10.19 3.68 1.99
C MET A 118 8.85 3.48 2.69
N LEU A 119 7.96 4.45 2.55
CA LEU A 119 6.55 4.31 2.96
C LEU A 119 5.72 3.62 1.87
N GLY A 120 4.52 3.19 2.23
CA GLY A 120 3.54 2.72 1.26
C GLY A 120 3.20 3.80 0.24
N TYR A 121 3.06 3.42 -1.01
CA TYR A 121 2.81 4.30 -2.14
C TYR A 121 1.30 4.58 -2.28
N GLY A 122 0.87 5.79 -1.95
CA GLY A 122 -0.56 6.13 -2.01
C GLY A 122 -1.42 5.19 -1.17
N LEU A 123 -2.30 4.45 -1.83
CA LEU A 123 -3.16 3.43 -1.24
C LEU A 123 -2.55 2.03 -1.22
N ASP A 124 -1.33 1.88 -1.71
CA ASP A 124 -0.74 0.56 -1.88
C ASP A 124 -0.28 -0.06 -0.55
N PRO A 125 -0.29 -1.40 -0.46
CA PRO A 125 0.44 -2.11 0.58
C PRO A 125 1.91 -1.68 0.61
N LEU A 126 2.55 -1.76 1.76
CA LEU A 126 3.99 -1.60 1.84
C LEU A 126 4.67 -2.65 0.96
N TYR A 127 5.81 -2.28 0.40
CA TYR A 127 6.60 -3.15 -0.45
C TYR A 127 6.85 -4.53 0.16
N GLY A 128 6.49 -5.57 -0.61
CA GLY A 128 6.69 -6.97 -0.20
C GLY A 128 5.65 -7.52 0.78
N GLU A 129 4.69 -6.72 1.26
CA GLU A 129 3.72 -7.18 2.27
C GLU A 129 2.44 -7.80 1.66
N ALA A 130 2.09 -7.47 0.42
CA ALA A 130 0.98 -8.11 -0.29
C ALA A 130 1.41 -9.43 -0.95
N GLN A 131 1.54 -10.49 -0.17
CA GLN A 131 2.11 -11.77 -0.61
C GLN A 131 1.08 -12.79 -1.07
N SER A 132 -0.20 -12.56 -0.78
CA SER A 132 -1.28 -13.52 -1.06
C SER A 132 -1.76 -13.49 -2.53
N GLY A 133 -1.15 -12.68 -3.35
CA GLY A 133 -1.40 -12.60 -4.79
C GLY A 133 -2.32 -11.46 -5.21
N LEU A 134 -2.31 -11.19 -6.53
CA LEU A 134 -2.97 -10.04 -7.14
C LEU A 134 -4.48 -9.97 -6.85
N GLY A 135 -5.19 -11.10 -6.87
CA GLY A 135 -6.64 -11.12 -6.64
C GLY A 135 -7.01 -10.66 -5.23
N LEU A 136 -6.26 -11.11 -4.21
CA LEU A 136 -6.51 -10.72 -2.82
C LEU A 136 -6.12 -9.27 -2.57
N ARG A 137 -5.07 -8.78 -3.22
CA ARG A 137 -4.73 -7.35 -3.19
C ARG A 137 -5.83 -6.48 -3.79
N VAL A 138 -6.44 -6.90 -4.91
CA VAL A 138 -7.58 -6.21 -5.52
C VAL A 138 -8.78 -6.18 -4.56
N LEU A 139 -9.06 -7.30 -3.87
CA LEU A 139 -10.14 -7.37 -2.89
C LEU A 139 -9.93 -6.42 -1.71
N SER A 140 -8.71 -6.34 -1.14
CA SER A 140 -8.39 -5.35 -0.10
C SER A 140 -8.59 -3.93 -0.61
N GLY A 141 -8.05 -3.61 -1.79
CA GLY A 141 -8.20 -2.29 -2.41
C GLY A 141 -9.67 -1.91 -2.63
N ALA A 142 -10.51 -2.85 -3.04
CA ALA A 142 -11.93 -2.61 -3.27
C ALA A 142 -12.73 -2.26 -1.99
N GLN A 143 -12.18 -2.50 -0.80
CA GLN A 143 -12.82 -2.13 0.47
C GLN A 143 -12.62 -0.65 0.86
N LEU A 144 -11.74 0.07 0.19
CA LEU A 144 -11.40 1.45 0.55
C LEU A 144 -12.55 2.43 0.24
N PRO A 145 -12.67 3.52 1.02
CA PRO A 145 -13.78 4.46 0.92
C PRO A 145 -13.51 5.53 -0.17
N TYR A 146 -13.48 5.13 -1.42
CA TYR A 146 -13.10 6.00 -2.55
C TYR A 146 -13.93 7.28 -2.67
N LYS A 147 -15.20 7.24 -2.28
CA LYS A 147 -16.07 8.43 -2.25
C LYS A 147 -15.55 9.53 -1.32
N ALA A 148 -14.93 9.16 -0.21
CA ALA A 148 -14.32 10.10 0.72
C ALA A 148 -12.97 10.64 0.22
N MET A 149 -12.34 9.98 -0.75
CA MET A 149 -11.02 10.29 -1.28
C MET A 149 -11.09 11.21 -2.52
N ASN A 150 -11.84 12.28 -2.46
CA ASN A 150 -12.23 13.11 -3.63
C ASN A 150 -11.14 14.06 -4.13
N GLY A 151 -9.95 14.03 -3.56
CA GLY A 151 -8.77 14.78 -4.05
C GLY A 151 -7.99 14.04 -5.12
N GLY A 152 -8.08 12.73 -5.10
CA GLY A 152 -7.37 11.80 -5.97
C GLY A 152 -6.86 10.60 -5.21
N TYR A 153 -6.61 9.52 -5.92
CA TYR A 153 -5.96 8.33 -5.36
C TYR A 153 -5.38 7.48 -6.49
N ALA A 154 -4.28 6.81 -6.18
CA ALA A 154 -3.56 5.98 -7.14
C ALA A 154 -3.23 4.63 -6.53
N SER A 155 -3.41 3.59 -7.31
CA SER A 155 -2.95 2.24 -6.99
C SER A 155 -2.00 1.73 -8.07
N HIS A 156 -0.95 1.03 -7.66
CA HIS A 156 0.11 0.56 -8.54
C HIS A 156 0.20 -0.95 -8.47
N PHE A 157 0.17 -1.60 -9.64
CA PHE A 157 0.26 -3.05 -9.74
C PHE A 157 1.42 -3.46 -10.64
N GLY A 158 2.22 -4.41 -10.16
CA GLY A 158 3.09 -5.20 -11.03
C GLY A 158 2.30 -6.35 -11.64
N ILE A 159 2.33 -6.51 -12.95
CA ILE A 159 1.61 -7.56 -13.67
C ILE A 159 2.61 -8.44 -14.40
N ASN A 160 2.59 -9.74 -14.07
CA ASN A 160 3.22 -10.76 -14.88
C ASN A 160 2.18 -11.33 -15.86
N PRO A 161 2.36 -11.16 -17.19
CA PRO A 161 1.43 -11.70 -18.18
C PRO A 161 1.25 -13.22 -18.09
N GLY A 162 2.22 -13.93 -17.51
CA GLY A 162 2.14 -15.37 -17.25
C GLY A 162 1.06 -15.79 -16.24
N GLN A 163 0.58 -14.86 -15.41
CA GLN A 163 -0.51 -15.12 -14.46
C GLN A 163 -1.90 -15.26 -15.14
N PHE A 164 -2.03 -14.78 -16.37
CA PHE A 164 -3.27 -14.86 -17.13
C PHE A 164 -3.26 -16.06 -18.09
N ARG A 165 -4.38 -16.77 -18.12
CA ARG A 165 -4.51 -18.04 -18.85
C ARG A 165 -4.84 -17.87 -20.33
N GLY A 166 -5.14 -16.67 -20.79
CA GLY A 166 -5.46 -16.39 -22.18
C GLY A 166 -4.36 -16.89 -23.14
N LYS A 167 -4.76 -17.44 -24.30
CA LYS A 167 -3.82 -17.96 -25.30
C LYS A 167 -3.13 -16.84 -26.07
N THR A 168 -3.85 -15.77 -26.36
CA THR A 168 -3.34 -14.60 -27.06
C THR A 168 -3.13 -13.43 -26.07
N LEU A 169 -2.42 -12.40 -26.50
CA LEU A 169 -2.26 -11.17 -25.73
C LEU A 169 -3.59 -10.47 -25.48
N ALA A 170 -4.50 -10.52 -26.46
CA ALA A 170 -5.85 -9.99 -26.35
C ALA A 170 -6.67 -10.72 -25.28
N ASP A 171 -6.62 -12.07 -25.26
CA ASP A 171 -7.31 -12.88 -24.24
C ASP A 171 -6.79 -12.56 -22.82
N LYS A 172 -5.47 -12.43 -22.67
CA LYS A 172 -4.85 -12.03 -21.40
C LYS A 172 -5.29 -10.63 -20.98
N GLY A 173 -5.38 -9.70 -21.91
CA GLY A 173 -5.88 -8.35 -21.68
C GLY A 173 -7.33 -8.33 -21.21
N LEU A 174 -8.21 -9.14 -21.81
CA LEU A 174 -9.60 -9.29 -21.37
C LEU A 174 -9.69 -9.92 -19.98
N GLU A 175 -8.86 -10.92 -19.70
CA GLU A 175 -8.81 -11.53 -18.36
C GLU A 175 -8.33 -10.52 -17.30
N PHE A 176 -7.30 -9.73 -17.59
CA PHE A 176 -6.84 -8.64 -16.74
C PHE A 176 -7.96 -7.62 -16.50
N GLN A 177 -8.64 -7.18 -17.56
CA GLN A 177 -9.75 -6.26 -17.43
C GLN A 177 -10.84 -6.79 -16.50
N ARG A 178 -11.23 -8.05 -16.63
CA ARG A 178 -12.29 -8.66 -15.80
C ARG A 178 -11.89 -8.88 -14.35
N LYS A 179 -10.63 -9.30 -14.10
CA LYS A 179 -10.17 -9.72 -12.76
C LYS A 179 -9.56 -8.58 -11.93
N VAL A 180 -9.05 -7.55 -12.59
CA VAL A 180 -8.33 -6.45 -11.91
C VAL A 180 -9.04 -5.12 -12.13
N VAL A 181 -9.23 -4.72 -13.39
CA VAL A 181 -9.75 -3.39 -13.70
C VAL A 181 -11.22 -3.26 -13.28
N ALA A 182 -12.07 -4.18 -13.70
CA ALA A 182 -13.49 -4.10 -13.41
C ALA A 182 -13.82 -4.09 -11.91
N PRO A 183 -13.27 -4.98 -11.06
CA PRO A 183 -13.54 -4.95 -9.63
C PRO A 183 -13.14 -3.64 -8.96
N LEU A 184 -12.05 -3.01 -9.40
CA LEU A 184 -11.59 -1.76 -8.83
C LEU A 184 -12.40 -0.54 -9.29
N PHE A 185 -12.80 -0.49 -10.57
CA PHE A 185 -13.42 0.71 -11.14
C PHE A 185 -14.95 0.67 -11.18
N THR A 186 -15.56 -0.50 -11.21
CA THR A 186 -17.01 -0.62 -11.46
C THR A 186 -17.81 -1.20 -10.31
N ASN A 187 -17.17 -1.88 -9.36
CA ASN A 187 -17.86 -2.64 -8.33
C ASN A 187 -17.20 -2.44 -6.96
N GLY A 188 -17.10 -1.22 -6.47
CA GLY A 188 -16.91 -1.03 -5.03
C GLY A 188 -18.03 -1.73 -4.26
N PRO A 189 -17.85 -2.07 -2.97
CA PRO A 189 -18.79 -2.88 -2.20
C PRO A 189 -20.25 -2.42 -2.24
N ASP A 190 -20.49 -1.15 -2.49
CA ASP A 190 -21.84 -0.55 -2.53
C ASP A 190 -22.12 0.18 -3.86
N GLY A 191 -21.47 -0.23 -4.96
CA GLY A 191 -21.56 0.47 -6.25
C GLY A 191 -20.83 1.81 -6.27
N GLU A 192 -19.98 2.06 -5.28
CA GLU A 192 -19.18 3.28 -5.17
C GLU A 192 -18.05 3.30 -6.20
N PRO A 193 -17.64 4.50 -6.66
CA PRO A 193 -16.54 4.61 -7.63
C PRO A 193 -15.23 4.06 -7.07
N GLY A 194 -14.50 3.34 -7.88
CA GLY A 194 -13.16 2.87 -7.61
C GLY A 194 -12.06 3.94 -7.85
N PRO A 195 -10.79 3.55 -7.89
CA PRO A 195 -9.66 4.47 -8.02
C PRO A 195 -9.68 5.28 -9.32
N PHE A 196 -9.24 6.55 -9.27
CA PHE A 196 -9.07 7.40 -10.45
C PHE A 196 -7.92 6.92 -11.34
N TYR A 197 -6.86 6.40 -10.71
CA TYR A 197 -5.67 5.95 -11.41
C TYR A 197 -5.28 4.54 -11.00
N LEU A 198 -5.06 3.72 -12.00
CA LEU A 198 -4.42 2.43 -11.88
C LEU A 198 -3.14 2.44 -12.71
N TYR A 199 -2.00 2.43 -12.06
CA TYR A 199 -0.71 2.28 -12.73
C TYR A 199 -0.34 0.80 -12.81
N VAL A 200 -0.09 0.34 -14.03
CA VAL A 200 0.24 -1.06 -14.28
C VAL A 200 1.63 -1.14 -14.89
N ASN A 201 2.54 -1.83 -14.21
CA ASN A 201 3.82 -2.25 -14.77
C ASN A 201 3.68 -3.70 -15.27
N VAL A 202 3.87 -3.89 -16.56
CA VAL A 202 3.81 -5.21 -17.18
C VAL A 202 5.23 -5.68 -17.42
N THR A 203 5.64 -6.76 -16.74
CA THR A 203 6.99 -7.29 -16.85
C THR A 203 7.04 -8.78 -16.51
N THR A 204 8.15 -9.43 -16.82
CA THR A 204 8.36 -10.84 -16.49
C THR A 204 9.31 -10.98 -15.31
N PRO A 205 9.25 -12.10 -14.55
CA PRO A 205 10.20 -12.37 -13.47
C PRO A 205 11.67 -12.35 -13.95
N ASP A 206 11.94 -12.81 -15.17
CA ASP A 206 13.29 -12.83 -15.72
C ASP A 206 13.80 -11.42 -16.01
N THR A 207 12.96 -10.55 -16.58
CA THR A 207 13.30 -9.13 -16.76
C THR A 207 13.62 -8.48 -15.42
N LEU A 208 12.83 -8.77 -14.37
CA LEU A 208 13.10 -8.24 -13.04
C LEU A 208 14.42 -8.73 -12.44
N ARG A 209 14.74 -10.01 -12.61
CA ARG A 209 16.02 -10.55 -12.15
C ARG A 209 17.19 -9.87 -12.85
N GLN A 210 17.08 -9.62 -14.16
CA GLN A 210 18.10 -8.89 -14.92
C GLN A 210 18.26 -7.45 -14.41
N VAL A 211 17.16 -6.74 -14.17
CA VAL A 211 17.17 -5.39 -13.60
C VAL A 211 17.82 -5.38 -12.22
N LEU A 212 17.50 -6.35 -11.36
CA LEU A 212 18.11 -6.46 -10.03
C LEU A 212 19.60 -6.80 -10.08
N ALA A 213 20.00 -7.65 -11.03
CA ALA A 213 21.40 -8.03 -11.20
C ALA A 213 22.26 -6.89 -11.76
N ASN A 214 21.75 -6.12 -12.72
CA ASN A 214 22.45 -4.99 -13.33
C ASN A 214 21.49 -3.85 -13.68
N PRO A 215 21.12 -3.01 -12.70
CA PRO A 215 20.15 -1.94 -12.92
C PRO A 215 20.60 -0.87 -13.91
N LYS A 216 21.91 -0.65 -14.06
CA LYS A 216 22.43 0.33 -15.01
C LYS A 216 22.22 -0.07 -16.48
N GLU A 217 22.24 -1.35 -16.75
CA GLU A 217 22.10 -1.89 -18.12
C GLU A 217 20.62 -2.16 -18.47
N HIS A 218 19.86 -2.70 -17.53
CA HIS A 218 18.53 -3.24 -17.80
C HIS A 218 17.37 -2.34 -17.33
N ALA A 219 17.64 -1.30 -16.52
CA ALA A 219 16.62 -0.33 -16.12
C ALA A 219 16.81 0.98 -16.91
N PRO A 220 15.99 1.24 -17.93
CA PRO A 220 16.07 2.46 -18.74
C PRO A 220 15.77 3.74 -17.98
N SER A 221 15.18 3.64 -16.77
CA SER A 221 15.08 4.75 -15.82
C SER A 221 15.06 4.21 -14.39
N GLY A 222 15.76 4.85 -13.46
CA GLY A 222 15.78 4.48 -12.03
C GLY A 222 14.39 4.41 -11.37
N ILE A 223 13.41 5.05 -11.97
CA ILE A 223 11.98 5.00 -11.56
C ILE A 223 11.39 3.59 -11.77
N TYR A 224 11.91 2.82 -12.71
CA TYR A 224 11.40 1.49 -13.03
C TYR A 224 11.57 0.52 -11.87
N ILE A 225 12.71 0.53 -11.20
CA ILE A 225 13.01 -0.36 -10.06
C ILE A 225 12.11 -0.02 -8.86
N MET A 226 11.85 1.26 -8.61
CA MET A 226 11.03 1.71 -7.51
C MET A 226 9.53 1.40 -7.67
N ARG A 227 9.08 1.09 -8.89
CA ARG A 227 7.69 0.76 -9.22
C ARG A 227 7.42 -0.73 -9.37
N ILE A 228 8.46 -1.56 -9.34
CA ILE A 228 8.33 -3.01 -9.35
C ILE A 228 8.04 -3.51 -7.92
N HIS A 229 7.04 -2.94 -7.29
CA HIS A 229 6.51 -3.44 -6.04
C HIS A 229 5.51 -4.53 -6.38
N GLY A 230 6.08 -5.68 -6.75
CA GLY A 230 5.29 -6.74 -7.33
C GLY A 230 4.52 -7.52 -6.32
N THR A 231 3.29 -7.68 -6.59
CA THR A 231 2.57 -8.91 -6.39
C THR A 231 3.02 -9.87 -7.49
N PHE A 232 4.03 -10.66 -7.24
CA PHE A 232 4.45 -11.75 -8.11
C PHE A 232 4.07 -13.09 -7.53
#